data_7f93190be13284e19888556ff46d39e2
#
_entry.id   7f93190be13284e19888556ff46d39e2
#
_cell.length_a   1.000
_cell.length_b   1.000
_cell.length_c   1.000
_cell.angle_alpha   90.00
_cell.angle_beta   90.00
_cell.angle_gamma   90.00
#
_symmetry.space_group_name_H-M   'P 1'
#
loop_
_entity.id
_entity.type
_entity.pdbx_description
1 polymer ?
#
loop_
_entity_poly.entity_id
_entity_poly.type
_entity_poly.pdbx_seq_one_letter_code
_entity_poly.pdbx_strand_id
1 'polypeptide(L)'
;MMLQPPIEINESLRGFKEDHPDPAKVGFLMMRFGVTEAHDSIVAAIKEVLSQHGLDALRADEKNYHDNLLPNIKTYMWGCGFGIAVFERIESEEFNPNVSFEVGYMMALQKPVCLLKDKTLRTLQSDLIARLYYSFDTQDPSSSLSKGLEAWL
;
A
#
# COMPACT_ATOMS: atom_id res chain seq x y z
N MET A 1 -8.25 -17.77 -16.50
CA MET A 1 -6.79 -18.07 -16.51
C MET A 1 -6.15 -17.47 -15.27
N MET A 2 -5.43 -18.29 -14.52
CA MET A 2 -4.67 -17.77 -13.36
C MET A 2 -3.38 -17.11 -13.84
N LEU A 3 -3.13 -15.90 -13.33
CA LEU A 3 -1.88 -15.22 -13.57
C LEU A 3 -0.75 -15.92 -12.80
N GLN A 4 0.42 -15.96 -13.42
CA GLN A 4 1.60 -16.55 -12.81
C GLN A 4 2.58 -15.46 -12.42
N PRO A 5 3.25 -15.57 -11.26
CA PRO A 5 4.27 -14.61 -10.89
C PRO A 5 5.42 -14.59 -11.88
N PRO A 6 6.10 -13.45 -12.07
CA PRO A 6 7.32 -13.41 -12.86
C PRO A 6 8.36 -14.39 -12.31
N ILE A 7 9.09 -15.07 -13.19
CA ILE A 7 10.09 -16.05 -12.80
C ILE A 7 11.13 -15.43 -11.86
N GLU A 8 11.49 -14.18 -12.09
CA GLU A 8 12.51 -13.47 -11.31
C GLU A 8 12.20 -13.38 -9.81
N ILE A 9 10.93 -13.50 -9.41
CA ILE A 9 10.54 -13.41 -8.01
C ILE A 9 10.12 -14.75 -7.39
N ASN A 10 10.28 -15.86 -8.10
CA ASN A 10 9.85 -17.18 -7.59
C ASN A 10 10.47 -17.50 -6.22
N GLU A 11 11.77 -17.29 -6.09
CA GLU A 11 12.47 -17.56 -4.83
C GLU A 11 12.12 -16.53 -3.76
N SER A 12 12.07 -15.24 -4.14
CA SER A 12 11.68 -14.16 -3.23
C SER A 12 10.28 -14.39 -2.67
N LEU A 13 9.36 -14.78 -3.55
CA LEU A 13 7.97 -15.02 -3.16
C LEU A 13 7.85 -16.24 -2.23
N ARG A 14 8.69 -17.24 -2.41
CA ARG A 14 8.74 -18.38 -1.49
C ARG A 14 9.12 -17.90 -0.08
N GLY A 15 10.18 -17.10 0.03
CA GLY A 15 10.59 -16.52 1.31
C GLY A 15 9.52 -15.66 1.94
N PHE A 16 8.82 -14.85 1.12
CA PHE A 16 7.72 -14.03 1.60
C PHE A 16 6.61 -14.91 2.18
N LYS A 17 6.24 -15.98 1.50
CA LYS A 17 5.17 -16.88 1.96
C LYS A 17 5.54 -17.66 3.21
N GLU A 18 6.81 -17.89 3.45
CA GLU A 18 7.27 -18.48 4.71
C GLU A 18 7.03 -17.54 5.89
N ASP A 19 7.30 -16.23 5.68
CA ASP A 19 7.06 -15.21 6.72
C ASP A 19 5.57 -14.92 6.87
N HIS A 20 4.81 -14.95 5.77
CA HIS A 20 3.40 -14.58 5.72
C HIS A 20 2.60 -15.65 4.98
N PRO A 21 2.29 -16.77 5.66
CA PRO A 21 1.63 -17.90 4.99
C PRO A 21 0.18 -17.65 4.60
N ASP A 22 -0.48 -16.68 5.24
CA ASP A 22 -1.86 -16.33 4.89
C ASP A 22 -1.90 -14.95 4.23
N PRO A 23 -1.98 -14.87 2.89
CA PRO A 23 -1.99 -13.59 2.20
C PRO A 23 -3.19 -12.70 2.56
N ALA A 24 -4.31 -13.30 2.99
CA ALA A 24 -5.48 -12.52 3.39
C ALA A 24 -5.23 -11.69 4.65
N LYS A 25 -4.20 -11.99 5.41
CA LYS A 25 -3.87 -11.28 6.65
C LYS A 25 -2.91 -10.12 6.46
N VAL A 26 -2.33 -9.94 5.29
CA VAL A 26 -1.33 -8.91 5.03
C VAL A 26 -1.69 -8.06 3.83
N GLY A 27 -1.55 -6.74 4.00
CA GLY A 27 -1.75 -5.77 2.94
C GLY A 27 -0.46 -5.08 2.57
N PHE A 28 -0.27 -4.79 1.29
CA PHE A 28 0.89 -4.02 0.83
C PHE A 28 0.60 -2.53 0.95
N LEU A 29 1.41 -1.85 1.76
CA LEU A 29 1.29 -0.41 1.96
C LEU A 29 2.11 0.32 0.89
N MET A 30 1.40 0.93 -0.05
CA MET A 30 1.97 1.67 -1.18
C MET A 30 1.98 3.15 -0.85
N MET A 31 3.14 3.69 -0.56
CA MET A 31 3.31 5.11 -0.29
C MET A 31 4.75 5.52 -0.55
N ARG A 32 4.98 6.83 -0.64
CA ARG A 32 6.32 7.38 -0.76
C ARG A 32 7.18 6.93 0.43
N PHE A 33 8.42 6.56 0.16
CA PHE A 33 9.39 6.25 1.22
C PHE A 33 9.87 7.55 1.87
N GLY A 34 9.02 8.12 2.72
CA GLY A 34 9.34 9.34 3.43
C GLY A 34 9.91 9.03 4.81
N VAL A 35 10.68 9.98 5.33
CA VAL A 35 11.35 9.84 6.63
C VAL A 35 10.86 10.86 7.66
N THR A 36 9.79 11.61 7.34
CA THR A 36 9.24 12.61 8.26
C THR A 36 8.38 11.96 9.32
N GLU A 37 8.15 12.70 10.43
CA GLU A 37 7.21 12.26 11.46
C GLU A 37 5.80 12.07 10.92
N ALA A 38 5.40 12.88 9.94
CA ALA A 38 4.10 12.74 9.29
C ALA A 38 3.97 11.41 8.57
N HIS A 39 5.01 10.98 7.87
CA HIS A 39 5.03 9.66 7.22
C HIS A 39 4.94 8.53 8.26
N ASP A 40 5.71 8.62 9.33
CA ASP A 40 5.72 7.63 10.40
C ASP A 40 4.34 7.55 11.07
N SER A 41 3.70 8.70 11.29
CA SER A 41 2.36 8.76 11.89
C SER A 41 1.31 8.10 11.00
N ILE A 42 1.41 8.29 9.68
CA ILE A 42 0.51 7.64 8.72
C ILE A 42 0.67 6.11 8.80
N VAL A 43 1.90 5.63 8.75
CA VAL A 43 2.19 4.18 8.84
C VAL A 43 1.67 3.61 10.15
N ALA A 44 1.95 4.28 11.27
CA ALA A 44 1.49 3.82 12.58
C ALA A 44 -0.03 3.76 12.68
N ALA A 45 -0.72 4.77 12.16
CA ALA A 45 -2.19 4.81 12.17
C ALA A 45 -2.78 3.66 11.36
N ILE A 46 -2.23 3.38 10.19
CA ILE A 46 -2.70 2.29 9.33
C ILE A 46 -2.47 0.94 10.02
N LYS A 47 -1.27 0.71 10.55
CA LYS A 47 -0.95 -0.55 11.22
C LYS A 47 -1.83 -0.78 12.44
N GLU A 48 -2.13 0.27 13.19
CA GLU A 48 -3.01 0.16 14.35
C GLU A 48 -4.42 -0.27 13.98
N VAL A 49 -5.02 0.38 12.99
CA VAL A 49 -6.37 0.02 12.54
C VAL A 49 -6.40 -1.44 12.07
N LEU A 50 -5.43 -1.82 11.23
CA LEU A 50 -5.38 -3.19 10.71
C LEU A 50 -5.19 -4.22 11.82
N SER A 51 -4.37 -3.91 12.83
CA SER A 51 -4.14 -4.85 13.94
C SER A 51 -5.40 -5.15 14.72
N GLN A 52 -6.32 -4.18 14.83
CA GLN A 52 -7.60 -4.36 15.47
C GLN A 52 -8.51 -5.34 14.71
N HIS A 53 -8.23 -5.56 13.43
CA HIS A 53 -8.94 -6.52 12.57
C HIS A 53 -8.16 -7.80 12.34
N GLY A 54 -7.06 -8.00 13.07
CA GLY A 54 -6.20 -9.17 12.88
C GLY A 54 -5.39 -9.15 11.60
N LEU A 55 -5.15 -7.97 11.04
CA LEU A 55 -4.43 -7.77 9.79
C LEU A 55 -3.14 -6.98 10.03
N ASP A 56 -2.23 -6.99 9.06
CA ASP A 56 -1.02 -6.18 9.08
C ASP A 56 -0.78 -5.51 7.74
N ALA A 57 -0.09 -4.38 7.77
CA ALA A 57 0.37 -3.67 6.58
C ALA A 57 1.89 -3.77 6.49
N LEU A 58 2.38 -4.09 5.30
CA LEU A 58 3.81 -4.27 5.05
C LEU A 58 4.28 -3.27 4.00
N ARG A 59 5.41 -2.60 4.27
CA ARG A 59 6.09 -1.75 3.28
C ARG A 59 7.27 -2.53 2.69
N ALA A 60 7.59 -2.25 1.43
CA ALA A 60 8.66 -2.94 0.75
C ALA A 60 10.06 -2.64 1.32
N ASP A 61 10.20 -1.56 2.09
CA ASP A 61 11.46 -1.20 2.75
C ASP A 61 11.66 -1.90 4.11
N GLU A 62 10.69 -2.67 4.58
CA GLU A 62 10.80 -3.38 5.87
C GLU A 62 11.70 -4.62 5.77
N LYS A 63 11.69 -5.30 4.63
CA LYS A 63 12.53 -6.47 4.40
C LYS A 63 12.79 -6.65 2.91
N ASN A 64 14.02 -6.97 2.57
CA ASN A 64 14.40 -7.25 1.20
C ASN A 64 14.31 -8.76 0.93
N TYR A 65 13.33 -9.16 0.13
CA TYR A 65 13.20 -10.54 -0.35
C TYR A 65 13.96 -10.74 -1.66
N HIS A 66 14.30 -9.64 -2.32
CA HIS A 66 15.08 -9.64 -3.56
C HIS A 66 16.11 -8.52 -3.49
N ASP A 67 17.24 -8.71 -4.15
CA ASP A 67 18.33 -7.73 -4.16
C ASP A 67 18.00 -6.48 -4.96
N ASN A 68 17.12 -6.59 -5.96
CA ASN A 68 16.73 -5.48 -6.80
C ASN A 68 15.39 -4.88 -6.35
N LEU A 69 15.27 -3.57 -6.46
CA LEU A 69 14.13 -2.82 -5.93
C LEU A 69 12.79 -3.24 -6.53
N LEU A 70 12.68 -3.21 -7.86
CA LEU A 70 11.41 -3.52 -8.50
C LEU A 70 10.96 -4.97 -8.28
N PRO A 71 11.82 -5.97 -8.43
CA PRO A 71 11.45 -7.33 -8.06
C PRO A 71 11.07 -7.48 -6.59
N ASN A 72 11.71 -6.73 -5.69
CA ASN A 72 11.32 -6.75 -4.28
C ASN A 72 9.90 -6.21 -4.09
N ILE A 73 9.57 -5.10 -4.73
CA ILE A 73 8.22 -4.52 -4.70
C ILE A 73 7.21 -5.50 -5.29
N LYS A 74 7.53 -6.14 -6.42
CA LYS A 74 6.65 -7.15 -7.04
C LYS A 74 6.38 -8.30 -6.09
N THR A 75 7.38 -8.71 -5.30
CA THR A 75 7.22 -9.78 -4.32
C THR A 75 6.11 -9.43 -3.31
N TYR A 76 6.12 -8.20 -2.80
CA TYR A 76 5.05 -7.75 -1.91
C TYR A 76 3.70 -7.70 -2.60
N MET A 77 3.65 -7.21 -3.83
CA MET A 77 2.38 -7.11 -4.58
C MET A 77 1.79 -8.49 -4.86
N TRP A 78 2.62 -9.45 -5.18
CA TRP A 78 2.15 -10.83 -5.40
C TRP A 78 1.83 -11.57 -4.12
N GLY A 79 2.55 -11.29 -3.04
CA GLY A 79 2.40 -12.01 -1.77
C GLY A 79 1.26 -11.52 -0.91
N CYS A 80 0.99 -10.20 -0.90
CA CYS A 80 -0.09 -9.63 -0.10
C CYS A 80 -1.44 -9.86 -0.74
N GLY A 81 -2.47 -10.08 0.08
CA GLY A 81 -3.83 -10.32 -0.41
C GLY A 81 -4.60 -9.06 -0.78
N PHE A 82 -4.16 -7.91 -0.30
CA PHE A 82 -4.79 -6.62 -0.60
C PHE A 82 -3.75 -5.52 -0.56
N GLY A 83 -4.14 -4.31 -0.97
CA GLY A 83 -3.26 -3.15 -0.95
C GLY A 83 -3.90 -1.95 -0.28
N ILE A 84 -3.06 -1.08 0.26
CA ILE A 84 -3.46 0.21 0.79
C ILE A 84 -2.54 1.24 0.16
N ALA A 85 -3.11 2.16 -0.60
CA ALA A 85 -2.35 3.19 -1.30
C ALA A 85 -2.57 4.54 -0.64
N VAL A 86 -1.48 5.25 -0.36
CA VAL A 86 -1.52 6.57 0.27
C VAL A 86 -0.99 7.59 -0.71
N PHE A 87 -1.86 8.52 -1.09
CA PHE A 87 -1.52 9.67 -1.94
C PHE A 87 -1.42 10.90 -1.04
N GLU A 88 -0.20 11.41 -0.86
CA GLU A 88 0.07 12.54 0.03
C GLU A 88 1.00 13.56 -0.63
N ARG A 89 1.10 14.74 -0.02
CA ARG A 89 1.93 15.84 -0.53
C ARG A 89 2.82 16.43 0.57
N ILE A 90 3.36 15.58 1.43
CA ILE A 90 4.13 16.02 2.59
C ILE A 90 5.46 16.68 2.18
N GLU A 91 6.20 16.03 1.29
CA GLU A 91 7.48 16.52 0.79
C GLU A 91 7.43 17.04 -0.64
N SER A 92 6.32 16.81 -1.35
CA SER A 92 6.14 17.22 -2.73
C SER A 92 4.69 17.62 -2.96
N GLU A 93 4.48 18.67 -3.76
CA GLU A 93 3.15 19.14 -4.13
C GLU A 93 2.40 18.12 -4.99
N GLU A 94 3.13 17.25 -5.67
CA GLU A 94 2.55 16.27 -6.59
C GLU A 94 2.45 14.90 -5.93
N PHE A 95 1.44 14.12 -6.33
CA PHE A 95 1.35 12.73 -5.92
C PHE A 95 2.51 11.93 -6.51
N ASN A 96 2.88 10.83 -5.82
CA ASN A 96 3.97 9.98 -6.29
C ASN A 96 3.50 9.06 -7.41
N PRO A 97 4.05 9.18 -8.64
CA PRO A 97 3.65 8.32 -9.76
C PRO A 97 3.96 6.84 -9.53
N ASN A 98 4.92 6.52 -8.68
CA ASN A 98 5.24 5.13 -8.34
C ASN A 98 4.08 4.47 -7.60
N VAL A 99 3.39 5.20 -6.73
CA VAL A 99 2.20 4.69 -6.04
C VAL A 99 1.10 4.38 -7.05
N SER A 100 0.91 5.24 -8.05
CA SER A 100 -0.07 4.99 -9.11
C SER A 100 0.25 3.73 -9.92
N PHE A 101 1.53 3.50 -10.22
CA PHE A 101 1.99 2.29 -10.89
C PHE A 101 1.68 1.04 -10.06
N GLU A 102 1.99 1.09 -8.78
CA GLU A 102 1.77 -0.05 -7.87
C GLU A 102 0.28 -0.37 -7.73
N VAL A 103 -0.55 0.66 -7.61
CA VAL A 103 -2.02 0.49 -7.56
C VAL A 103 -2.51 -0.21 -8.83
N GLY A 104 -2.08 0.28 -10.00
CA GLY A 104 -2.45 -0.32 -11.28
C GLY A 104 -2.03 -1.78 -11.38
N TYR A 105 -0.82 -2.08 -10.90
CA TYR A 105 -0.30 -3.44 -10.91
C TYR A 105 -1.16 -4.37 -10.03
N MET A 106 -1.49 -3.95 -8.81
CA MET A 106 -2.33 -4.74 -7.91
C MET A 106 -3.74 -4.92 -8.43
N MET A 107 -4.30 -3.89 -9.07
CA MET A 107 -5.61 -4.01 -9.71
C MET A 107 -5.58 -5.02 -10.86
N ALA A 108 -4.50 -5.06 -11.63
CA ALA A 108 -4.32 -6.05 -12.69
C ALA A 108 -4.25 -7.46 -12.14
N LEU A 109 -3.76 -7.64 -10.92
CA LEU A 109 -3.77 -8.92 -10.21
C LEU A 109 -5.12 -9.23 -9.58
N GLN A 110 -6.11 -8.37 -9.77
CA GLN A 110 -7.47 -8.51 -9.24
C GLN A 110 -7.51 -8.52 -7.71
N LYS A 111 -6.59 -7.79 -7.08
CA LYS A 111 -6.55 -7.64 -5.63
C LYS A 111 -7.25 -6.36 -5.20
N PRO A 112 -8.00 -6.38 -4.08
CA PRO A 112 -8.64 -5.16 -3.60
C PRO A 112 -7.60 -4.16 -3.09
N VAL A 113 -7.80 -2.88 -3.40
CA VAL A 113 -6.92 -1.80 -2.99
C VAL A 113 -7.73 -0.67 -2.37
N CYS A 114 -7.38 -0.29 -1.15
CA CYS A 114 -7.95 0.88 -0.49
C CYS A 114 -7.15 2.11 -0.91
N LEU A 115 -7.84 3.14 -1.42
CA LEU A 115 -7.21 4.39 -1.83
C LEU A 115 -7.43 5.45 -0.75
N LEU A 116 -6.33 5.91 -0.14
CA LEU A 116 -6.35 6.98 0.85
C LEU A 116 -5.67 8.21 0.25
N LYS A 117 -6.35 9.33 0.29
CA LYS A 117 -5.89 10.57 -0.34
C LYS A 117 -5.86 11.69 0.68
N ASP A 118 -4.73 12.40 0.76
CA ASP A 118 -4.64 13.65 1.51
C ASP A 118 -5.72 14.60 1.00
N LYS A 119 -6.53 15.13 1.91
CA LYS A 119 -7.65 16.01 1.57
C LYS A 119 -7.22 17.28 0.81
N THR A 120 -5.94 17.67 0.92
CA THR A 120 -5.40 18.84 0.22
C THR A 120 -4.86 18.54 -1.16
N LEU A 121 -4.73 17.27 -1.52
CA LEU A 121 -4.25 16.86 -2.83
C LEU A 121 -5.38 16.96 -3.85
N ARG A 122 -5.25 17.90 -4.79
CA ARG A 122 -6.34 18.24 -5.71
C ARG A 122 -6.39 17.39 -6.96
N THR A 123 -5.23 16.90 -7.42
CA THR A 123 -5.13 16.18 -8.68
C THR A 123 -4.61 14.77 -8.47
N LEU A 124 -5.37 13.81 -8.99
CA LEU A 124 -4.93 12.44 -9.21
C LEU A 124 -5.07 12.16 -10.70
N GLN A 125 -4.48 11.07 -11.16
CA GLN A 125 -4.73 10.61 -12.53
C GLN A 125 -6.21 10.30 -12.70
N SER A 126 -6.74 10.64 -13.88
CA SER A 126 -8.18 10.52 -14.14
C SER A 126 -8.73 9.12 -13.90
N ASP A 127 -7.94 8.08 -14.20
CA ASP A 127 -8.36 6.69 -14.00
C ASP A 127 -8.57 6.35 -12.53
N LEU A 128 -7.77 6.95 -11.64
CA LEU A 128 -7.90 6.74 -10.20
C LEU A 128 -8.98 7.61 -9.59
N ILE A 129 -9.22 8.80 -10.16
CA ILE A 129 -10.27 9.71 -9.69
C ILE A 129 -11.65 9.06 -9.81
N ALA A 130 -11.86 8.24 -10.82
CA ALA A 130 -13.12 7.52 -11.01
C ALA A 130 -13.37 6.45 -9.95
N ARG A 131 -12.35 6.11 -9.14
CA ARG A 131 -12.47 5.14 -8.07
C ARG A 131 -12.84 5.79 -6.76
N LEU A 132 -13.50 5.03 -5.91
CA LEU A 132 -13.81 5.49 -4.57
C LEU A 132 -12.51 5.57 -3.75
N TYR A 133 -12.24 6.75 -3.23
CA TYR A 133 -11.14 6.97 -2.32
C TYR A 133 -11.64 7.60 -1.03
N TYR A 134 -10.83 7.52 0.02
CA TYR A 134 -11.13 8.10 1.33
C TYR A 134 -10.13 9.20 1.63
N SER A 135 -10.61 10.39 1.94
CA SER A 135 -9.77 11.53 2.30
C SER A 135 -9.27 11.41 3.73
N PHE A 136 -8.05 11.89 3.96
CA PHE A 136 -7.50 12.00 5.31
C PHE A 136 -6.77 13.33 5.47
N ASP A 137 -6.48 13.67 6.73
CA ASP A 137 -5.80 14.91 7.10
C ASP A 137 -4.40 14.57 7.63
N THR A 138 -3.36 15.08 6.96
CA THR A 138 -1.97 14.84 7.38
C THR A 138 -1.65 15.51 8.72
N GLN A 139 -2.46 16.47 9.16
CA GLN A 139 -2.32 17.10 10.48
C GLN A 139 -2.91 16.25 11.60
N ASP A 140 -3.79 15.30 11.25
CA ASP A 140 -4.42 14.39 12.22
C ASP A 140 -4.57 13.01 11.56
N PRO A 141 -3.46 12.32 11.25
CA PRO A 141 -3.54 11.05 10.53
C PRO A 141 -4.24 9.96 11.33
N SER A 142 -4.02 9.89 12.64
CA SER A 142 -4.57 8.83 13.47
C SER A 142 -6.09 8.75 13.38
N SER A 143 -6.77 9.88 13.57
CA SER A 143 -8.23 9.94 13.54
C SER A 143 -8.78 9.85 12.11
N SER A 144 -8.20 10.61 11.17
CA SER A 144 -8.74 10.71 9.82
C SER A 144 -8.52 9.43 8.99
N LEU A 145 -7.37 8.78 9.13
CA LEU A 145 -7.10 7.53 8.44
C LEU A 145 -7.96 6.38 8.96
N SER A 146 -8.15 6.34 10.28
CA SER A 146 -8.99 5.32 10.90
C SER A 146 -10.39 5.29 10.30
N LYS A 147 -10.97 6.47 10.09
CA LYS A 147 -12.32 6.60 9.57
C LYS A 147 -12.48 6.00 8.18
N GLY A 148 -11.57 6.34 7.27
CA GLY A 148 -11.61 5.81 5.90
C GLY A 148 -11.30 4.32 5.84
N LEU A 149 -10.29 3.90 6.57
CA LEU A 149 -9.84 2.52 6.57
C LEU A 149 -10.90 1.58 7.17
N GLU A 150 -11.53 2.00 8.28
CA GLU A 150 -12.64 1.25 8.89
C GLU A 150 -13.82 1.11 7.93
N ALA A 151 -14.13 2.17 7.17
CA ALA A 151 -15.20 2.12 6.19
C ALA A 151 -14.89 1.15 5.05
N TRP A 152 -13.63 1.02 4.67
CA TRP A 152 -13.20 0.12 3.60
C TRP A 152 -13.15 -1.35 4.06
N LEU A 153 -12.73 -1.56 5.29
CA LEU A 153 -12.66 -2.91 5.86
C LEU A 153 -14.07 -3.46 6.14
#